data_e5dd694b8e953c5a18c6cd7361b556de
#
_entry.id   e5dd694b8e953c5a18c6cd7361b556de
#
_cell.length_a   1.000
_cell.length_b   1.000
_cell.length_c   1.000
_cell.angle_alpha   90.00
_cell.angle_beta   90.00
_cell.angle_gamma   90.00
#
_symmetry.space_group_name_H-M   'P 1'
#
loop_
_entity.id
_entity.type
_entity.pdbx_description
1 polymer ?
#
loop_
_entity_poly.entity_id
_entity_poly.type
_entity_poly.pdbx_seq_one_letter_code
_entity_poly.pdbx_strand_id
1 'polypeptide(L)'
;MPNVMNQLLPVTVLAGLPGVGKTTLLDHLLAHHAGAGIAVVRGRIDDLSGEIAGVAAENRFDAIVVEASGTDDPQVIAESLVFDNDIARLDTIVTVVDAESFLRDYASTDALSERGIGSDDHDDRTIVEVLIAQIEFCDVIVINKTDLVDSPALTKLRRILHALNPRAELIDARFGAVPSSELVNTNRFDFDATSSAPGWLAMLNADPDSAPAFAADDLAIGGFVYRARRPFHPERLWELVHQEWPGVLRCKGFFWLATRSDIGGSLSQAGGTLRHGPAGMWWAAQDRSEWPTGDAELEAEIAADWYGDADDMTIGDRRQELAMIGIGLDEPHWRAAFDTCLLTDEEWSRVSDASFGDPFPSWEMDEDEDDHDHDDHDHGDDCDCGAHGH
;
A
#
# COMPACT_ATOMS: atom_id res chain seq x y z
N MET A 1 -27.79 -36.20 -11.46
CA MET A 1 -27.67 -34.77 -11.53
C MET A 1 -26.34 -34.42 -10.89
N PRO A 2 -25.32 -33.96 -11.61
CA PRO A 2 -24.09 -33.53 -10.96
C PRO A 2 -24.42 -32.33 -10.06
N ASN A 3 -23.91 -32.37 -8.86
CA ASN A 3 -23.97 -31.33 -7.86
C ASN A 3 -23.22 -30.13 -8.43
N VAL A 4 -23.91 -29.13 -8.95
CA VAL A 4 -23.33 -27.82 -9.28
C VAL A 4 -23.05 -27.17 -7.92
N MET A 5 -21.87 -27.46 -7.37
CA MET A 5 -21.31 -26.55 -6.36
C MET A 5 -21.37 -25.18 -6.99
N ASN A 6 -22.05 -24.25 -6.34
CA ASN A 6 -22.13 -22.87 -6.72
C ASN A 6 -20.68 -22.31 -6.69
N GLN A 7 -19.97 -22.40 -7.82
CA GLN A 7 -18.63 -21.81 -7.92
C GLN A 7 -18.85 -20.31 -7.91
N LEU A 8 -18.27 -19.63 -6.93
CA LEU A 8 -18.25 -18.18 -6.88
C LEU A 8 -17.72 -17.63 -8.20
N LEU A 9 -18.35 -16.60 -8.71
CA LEU A 9 -17.98 -16.00 -9.99
C LEU A 9 -16.63 -15.27 -9.84
N PRO A 10 -15.61 -15.58 -10.67
CA PRO A 10 -14.31 -14.94 -10.56
C PRO A 10 -14.38 -13.47 -10.99
N VAL A 11 -13.78 -12.60 -10.18
CA VAL A 11 -13.68 -11.16 -10.42
C VAL A 11 -12.24 -10.77 -10.69
N THR A 12 -11.98 -10.16 -11.84
CA THR A 12 -10.71 -9.55 -12.17
C THR A 12 -10.84 -8.02 -12.05
N VAL A 13 -9.94 -7.39 -11.30
CA VAL A 13 -9.88 -5.92 -11.17
C VAL A 13 -8.82 -5.37 -12.11
N LEU A 14 -9.19 -4.41 -12.96
CA LEU A 14 -8.27 -3.67 -13.83
C LEU A 14 -8.00 -2.29 -13.25
N ALA A 15 -6.81 -2.10 -12.69
CA ALA A 15 -6.28 -0.83 -12.20
C ALA A 15 -5.27 -0.22 -13.17
N GLY A 16 -4.83 1.00 -12.91
CA GLY A 16 -3.85 1.76 -13.72
C GLY A 16 -4.31 3.18 -13.97
N LEU A 17 -3.38 4.11 -14.12
CA LEU A 17 -3.66 5.54 -14.37
C LEU A 17 -4.55 5.77 -15.59
N PRO A 18 -5.22 6.94 -15.71
CA PRO A 18 -5.95 7.29 -16.93
C PRO A 18 -5.04 7.29 -18.16
N GLY A 19 -5.54 6.75 -19.27
CA GLY A 19 -4.83 6.75 -20.57
C GLY A 19 -3.80 5.63 -20.79
N VAL A 20 -3.53 4.76 -19.80
CA VAL A 20 -2.61 3.61 -19.94
C VAL A 20 -3.13 2.50 -20.86
N GLY A 21 -4.44 2.50 -21.17
CA GLY A 21 -5.07 1.57 -22.10
C GLY A 21 -5.91 0.47 -21.43
N LYS A 22 -6.44 0.67 -20.22
CA LYS A 22 -7.36 -0.26 -19.55
C LYS A 22 -8.54 -0.63 -20.44
N THR A 23 -9.27 0.35 -20.96
CA THR A 23 -10.44 0.13 -21.83
C THR A 23 -10.06 -0.64 -23.10
N THR A 24 -8.90 -0.35 -23.72
CA THR A 24 -8.41 -1.09 -24.89
C THR A 24 -8.13 -2.56 -24.55
N LEU A 25 -7.51 -2.82 -23.40
CA LEU A 25 -7.29 -4.17 -22.89
C LEU A 25 -8.63 -4.89 -22.64
N LEU A 26 -9.58 -4.22 -22.02
CA LEU A 26 -10.91 -4.75 -21.77
C LEU A 26 -11.65 -5.09 -23.07
N ASP A 27 -11.63 -4.21 -24.06
CA ASP A 27 -12.22 -4.46 -25.38
C ASP A 27 -11.60 -5.68 -26.04
N HIS A 28 -10.27 -5.83 -25.93
CA HIS A 28 -9.57 -7.02 -26.43
C HIS A 28 -9.99 -8.29 -25.70
N LEU A 29 -10.12 -8.27 -24.38
CA LEU A 29 -10.59 -9.40 -23.57
C LEU A 29 -12.00 -9.82 -23.99
N LEU A 30 -12.94 -8.87 -24.09
CA LEU A 30 -14.33 -9.10 -24.49
C LEU A 30 -14.44 -9.71 -25.91
N ALA A 31 -13.60 -9.27 -26.83
CA ALA A 31 -13.60 -9.76 -28.21
C ALA A 31 -13.02 -11.17 -28.36
N HIS A 32 -12.15 -11.62 -27.44
CA HIS A 32 -11.38 -12.85 -27.59
C HIS A 32 -11.62 -13.87 -26.47
N HIS A 33 -12.50 -13.60 -25.52
CA HIS A 33 -12.86 -14.54 -24.47
C HIS A 33 -13.66 -15.72 -25.04
N ALA A 34 -13.25 -16.93 -24.71
CA ALA A 34 -13.84 -18.17 -25.26
C ALA A 34 -14.90 -18.80 -24.33
N GLY A 35 -15.54 -18.03 -23.47
CA GLY A 35 -16.50 -18.51 -22.47
C GLY A 35 -17.94 -18.07 -22.74
N ALA A 36 -18.79 -18.20 -21.72
CA ALA A 36 -20.19 -17.73 -21.75
C ALA A 36 -20.30 -16.20 -21.80
N GLY A 37 -19.23 -15.53 -21.45
CA GLY A 37 -19.09 -14.09 -21.54
C GLY A 37 -18.50 -13.48 -20.25
N ILE A 38 -17.94 -12.31 -20.41
CA ILE A 38 -17.44 -11.49 -19.31
C ILE A 38 -18.44 -10.35 -19.06
N ALA A 39 -18.88 -10.19 -17.82
CA ALA A 39 -19.59 -8.98 -17.41
C ALA A 39 -18.58 -7.89 -17.06
N VAL A 40 -18.94 -6.66 -17.36
CA VAL A 40 -18.10 -5.48 -17.04
C VAL A 40 -18.81 -4.62 -16.02
N VAL A 41 -18.12 -4.32 -14.93
CA VAL A 41 -18.59 -3.40 -13.89
C VAL A 41 -17.69 -2.17 -13.90
N ARG A 42 -18.31 -0.98 -13.85
CA ARG A 42 -17.65 0.33 -13.80
C ARG A 42 -18.36 1.18 -12.76
N GLY A 43 -18.25 0.79 -11.51
CA GLY A 43 -18.90 1.46 -10.40
C GLY A 43 -17.93 2.22 -9.51
N ARG A 44 -18.47 2.98 -8.57
CA ARG A 44 -17.76 3.50 -7.43
C ARG A 44 -17.53 2.36 -6.43
N ILE A 45 -16.47 2.42 -5.66
CA ILE A 45 -16.14 1.38 -4.66
C ILE A 45 -17.31 1.13 -3.72
N ASP A 46 -18.00 2.19 -3.28
CA ASP A 46 -19.12 2.11 -2.34
C ASP A 46 -20.32 1.28 -2.85
N ASP A 47 -20.50 1.18 -4.18
CA ASP A 47 -21.62 0.47 -4.81
C ASP A 47 -21.18 -0.87 -5.44
N LEU A 48 -19.88 -1.18 -5.42
CA LEU A 48 -19.28 -2.26 -6.20
C LEU A 48 -19.82 -3.64 -5.84
N SER A 49 -19.95 -3.95 -4.55
CA SER A 49 -20.49 -5.24 -4.06
C SER A 49 -21.92 -5.47 -4.54
N GLY A 50 -22.77 -4.43 -4.53
CA GLY A 50 -24.15 -4.49 -5.01
C GLY A 50 -24.24 -4.72 -6.53
N GLU A 51 -23.40 -4.06 -7.32
CA GLU A 51 -23.35 -4.23 -8.77
C GLU A 51 -22.88 -5.63 -9.16
N ILE A 52 -21.84 -6.14 -8.49
CA ILE A 52 -21.33 -7.50 -8.68
C ILE A 52 -22.41 -8.54 -8.34
N ALA A 53 -23.12 -8.37 -7.21
CA ALA A 53 -24.22 -9.25 -6.83
C ALA A 53 -25.35 -9.25 -7.87
N GLY A 54 -25.71 -8.08 -8.41
CA GLY A 54 -26.70 -7.94 -9.47
C GLY A 54 -26.30 -8.71 -10.73
N VAL A 55 -25.05 -8.56 -11.17
CA VAL A 55 -24.49 -9.24 -12.34
C VAL A 55 -24.43 -10.75 -12.12
N ALA A 56 -23.98 -11.19 -10.95
CA ALA A 56 -23.88 -12.63 -10.62
C ALA A 56 -25.25 -13.31 -10.61
N ALA A 57 -26.33 -12.61 -10.18
CA ALA A 57 -27.69 -13.12 -10.18
C ALA A 57 -28.23 -13.40 -11.59
N GLU A 58 -27.69 -12.79 -12.65
CA GLU A 58 -28.11 -13.04 -14.03
C GLU A 58 -27.73 -14.47 -14.53
N ASN A 59 -26.77 -15.13 -13.91
CA ASN A 59 -26.32 -16.51 -14.22
C ASN A 59 -26.01 -16.76 -15.71
N ARG A 60 -25.48 -15.76 -16.41
CA ARG A 60 -25.17 -15.83 -17.85
C ARG A 60 -23.71 -15.54 -18.19
N PHE A 61 -22.92 -15.15 -17.18
CA PHE A 61 -21.51 -14.85 -17.31
C PHE A 61 -20.68 -15.91 -16.59
N ASP A 62 -19.46 -16.11 -17.02
CA ASP A 62 -18.48 -16.99 -16.39
C ASP A 62 -17.34 -16.21 -15.69
N ALA A 63 -17.28 -14.89 -15.86
CA ALA A 63 -16.39 -13.99 -15.15
C ALA A 63 -16.93 -12.56 -15.09
N ILE A 64 -16.41 -11.79 -14.14
CA ILE A 64 -16.62 -10.35 -14.03
C ILE A 64 -15.27 -9.64 -14.19
N VAL A 65 -15.24 -8.54 -14.91
CA VAL A 65 -14.10 -7.62 -14.92
C VAL A 65 -14.59 -6.27 -14.40
N VAL A 66 -13.95 -5.81 -13.32
CA VAL A 66 -14.14 -4.48 -12.75
C VAL A 66 -13.10 -3.55 -13.38
N GLU A 67 -13.53 -2.56 -14.14
CA GLU A 67 -12.64 -1.48 -14.61
C GLU A 67 -12.65 -0.37 -13.57
N ALA A 68 -11.63 -0.36 -12.71
CA ALA A 68 -11.45 0.64 -11.66
C ALA A 68 -11.20 2.04 -12.26
N SER A 69 -11.54 3.10 -11.54
CA SER A 69 -11.10 4.43 -11.92
C SER A 69 -9.58 4.50 -11.94
N GLY A 70 -9.03 5.47 -12.66
CA GLY A 70 -7.57 5.58 -12.78
C GLY A 70 -6.86 5.94 -11.49
N THR A 71 -7.58 6.30 -10.45
CA THR A 71 -7.08 6.81 -9.17
C THR A 71 -7.50 5.99 -7.96
N ASP A 72 -8.27 4.92 -8.17
CA ASP A 72 -8.67 4.01 -7.10
C ASP A 72 -7.46 3.22 -6.57
N ASP A 73 -7.50 2.95 -5.27
CA ASP A 73 -6.55 2.05 -4.62
C ASP A 73 -7.04 0.60 -4.75
N PRO A 74 -6.26 -0.29 -5.38
CA PRO A 74 -6.65 -1.68 -5.54
C PRO A 74 -6.82 -2.43 -4.22
N GLN A 75 -6.11 -2.02 -3.16
CA GLN A 75 -6.25 -2.63 -1.85
C GLN A 75 -7.64 -2.38 -1.28
N VAL A 76 -8.13 -1.14 -1.32
CA VAL A 76 -9.48 -0.79 -0.85
C VAL A 76 -10.56 -1.55 -1.63
N ILE A 77 -10.37 -1.70 -2.97
CA ILE A 77 -11.26 -2.53 -3.79
C ILE A 77 -11.23 -3.99 -3.33
N ALA A 78 -10.04 -4.54 -3.08
CA ALA A 78 -9.90 -5.93 -2.63
C ALA A 78 -10.57 -6.17 -1.28
N GLU A 79 -10.37 -5.28 -0.32
CA GLU A 79 -10.98 -5.33 1.00
C GLU A 79 -12.52 -5.37 0.90
N SER A 80 -13.12 -4.49 0.10
CA SER A 80 -14.57 -4.48 -0.12
C SER A 80 -15.12 -5.76 -0.76
N LEU A 81 -14.31 -6.44 -1.57
CA LEU A 81 -14.71 -7.67 -2.26
C LEU A 81 -14.48 -8.95 -1.46
N VAL A 82 -13.44 -8.96 -0.61
CA VAL A 82 -13.08 -10.16 0.19
C VAL A 82 -14.01 -10.30 1.40
N PHE A 83 -14.39 -9.19 2.04
CA PHE A 83 -15.16 -9.24 3.29
C PHE A 83 -16.68 -9.24 3.09
N ASP A 84 -17.20 -8.76 1.96
CA ASP A 84 -18.63 -8.54 1.77
C ASP A 84 -19.33 -9.53 0.82
N ASN A 85 -18.65 -10.53 0.23
CA ASN A 85 -19.20 -11.18 -0.95
C ASN A 85 -19.17 -12.72 -0.94
N ASP A 86 -20.32 -13.33 -0.59
CA ASP A 86 -20.57 -14.80 -0.70
C ASP A 86 -20.90 -15.27 -2.14
N ILE A 87 -20.94 -14.36 -3.13
CA ILE A 87 -21.47 -14.64 -4.48
C ILE A 87 -20.36 -14.67 -5.52
N ALA A 88 -19.33 -13.88 -5.32
CA ALA A 88 -18.18 -13.80 -6.21
C ALA A 88 -16.88 -13.93 -5.39
N ARG A 89 -15.78 -14.24 -6.08
CA ARG A 89 -14.45 -14.29 -5.48
C ARG A 89 -13.50 -13.37 -6.25
N LEU A 90 -12.71 -12.62 -5.54
CA LEU A 90 -11.61 -11.89 -6.16
C LEU A 90 -10.60 -12.92 -6.73
N ASP A 91 -10.30 -12.80 -8.00
CA ASP A 91 -9.52 -13.77 -8.77
C ASP A 91 -8.13 -13.27 -9.12
N THR A 92 -8.06 -12.02 -9.57
CA THR A 92 -6.82 -11.40 -10.04
C THR A 92 -6.92 -9.88 -9.96
N ILE A 93 -5.89 -9.24 -9.45
CA ILE A 93 -5.71 -7.79 -9.57
C ILE A 93 -4.66 -7.51 -10.64
N VAL A 94 -5.05 -6.74 -11.65
CA VAL A 94 -4.24 -6.39 -12.80
C VAL A 94 -3.98 -4.90 -12.82
N THR A 95 -2.71 -4.49 -12.78
CA THR A 95 -2.32 -3.10 -12.99
C THR A 95 -1.79 -2.92 -14.40
N VAL A 96 -2.37 -1.99 -15.15
CA VAL A 96 -1.90 -1.63 -16.49
C VAL A 96 -0.99 -0.41 -16.38
N VAL A 97 0.22 -0.52 -16.93
CA VAL A 97 1.19 0.58 -17.02
C VAL A 97 1.50 0.91 -18.48
N ASP A 98 1.74 2.17 -18.75
CA ASP A 98 2.14 2.66 -20.08
C ASP A 98 3.66 2.69 -20.17
N ALA A 99 4.24 1.89 -21.07
CA ALA A 99 5.69 1.78 -21.22
C ALA A 99 6.37 3.11 -21.57
N GLU A 100 5.70 3.97 -22.33
CA GLU A 100 6.25 5.26 -22.77
C GLU A 100 6.23 6.32 -21.66
N SER A 101 5.13 6.39 -20.90
CA SER A 101 4.93 7.47 -19.93
C SER A 101 5.45 7.14 -18.53
N PHE A 102 5.64 5.86 -18.21
CA PHE A 102 5.89 5.38 -16.84
C PHE A 102 6.98 6.16 -16.10
N LEU A 103 8.18 6.29 -16.68
CA LEU A 103 9.30 6.95 -15.99
C LEU A 103 9.06 8.44 -15.76
N ARG A 104 8.31 9.10 -16.64
CA ARG A 104 7.91 10.50 -16.48
C ARG A 104 6.88 10.64 -15.35
N ASP A 105 5.86 9.80 -15.33
CA ASP A 105 4.81 9.82 -14.33
C ASP A 105 5.36 9.41 -12.96
N TYR A 106 6.31 8.48 -12.93
CA TYR A 106 7.02 8.06 -11.73
C TYR A 106 7.90 9.18 -11.12
N ALA A 107 8.49 10.03 -11.95
CA ALA A 107 9.31 11.17 -11.51
C ALA A 107 8.46 12.43 -11.22
N SER A 108 7.14 12.38 -11.46
CA SER A 108 6.27 13.54 -11.24
C SER A 108 6.02 13.78 -9.76
N THR A 109 5.93 15.06 -9.40
CA THR A 109 5.46 15.51 -8.09
C THR A 109 4.06 16.13 -8.18
N ASP A 110 3.43 16.08 -9.36
CA ASP A 110 2.12 16.69 -9.59
C ASP A 110 1.05 16.00 -8.76
N ALA A 111 0.18 16.80 -8.12
CA ALA A 111 -1.03 16.29 -7.49
C ALA A 111 -2.03 15.83 -8.56
N LEU A 112 -2.91 14.89 -8.20
CA LEU A 112 -3.98 14.42 -9.07
C LEU A 112 -4.90 15.55 -9.52
N SER A 113 -5.22 16.48 -8.60
CA SER A 113 -6.02 17.67 -8.87
C SER A 113 -5.37 18.59 -9.92
N GLU A 114 -4.04 18.76 -9.90
CA GLU A 114 -3.30 19.55 -10.89
C GLU A 114 -3.36 18.96 -12.30
N ARG A 115 -3.46 17.62 -12.41
CA ARG A 115 -3.65 16.92 -13.67
C ARG A 115 -5.11 16.77 -14.09
N GLY A 116 -6.06 17.23 -13.25
CA GLY A 116 -7.49 17.12 -13.49
C GLY A 116 -8.02 15.69 -13.49
N ILE A 117 -7.38 14.79 -12.74
CA ILE A 117 -7.74 13.37 -12.60
C ILE A 117 -8.06 12.97 -11.16
N GLY A 118 -8.01 13.90 -10.21
CA GLY A 118 -8.39 13.69 -8.82
C GLY A 118 -9.88 13.32 -8.66
N SER A 119 -10.22 12.68 -7.55
CA SER A 119 -11.60 12.36 -7.19
C SER A 119 -12.44 13.62 -6.93
N ASP A 120 -11.78 14.66 -6.42
CA ASP A 120 -12.31 16.00 -6.19
C ASP A 120 -11.18 17.05 -6.25
N ASP A 121 -11.54 18.34 -6.08
CA ASP A 121 -10.59 19.46 -6.14
C ASP A 121 -9.60 19.49 -4.94
N HIS A 122 -9.81 18.64 -3.94
CA HIS A 122 -8.99 18.54 -2.73
C HIS A 122 -8.16 17.26 -2.67
N ASP A 123 -8.19 16.42 -3.72
CA ASP A 123 -7.36 15.22 -3.79
C ASP A 123 -5.88 15.61 -3.92
N ASP A 124 -5.18 15.61 -2.80
CA ASP A 124 -3.76 16.01 -2.67
C ASP A 124 -2.78 14.86 -2.91
N ARG A 125 -3.31 13.65 -3.22
CA ARG A 125 -2.46 12.53 -3.63
C ARG A 125 -1.71 12.87 -4.91
N THR A 126 -0.46 12.48 -4.98
CA THR A 126 0.34 12.66 -6.19
C THR A 126 0.16 11.47 -7.16
N ILE A 127 0.48 11.71 -8.43
CA ILE A 127 0.43 10.67 -9.46
C ILE A 127 1.30 9.47 -9.08
N VAL A 128 2.49 9.72 -8.52
CA VAL A 128 3.42 8.66 -8.15
C VAL A 128 2.90 7.83 -6.97
N GLU A 129 2.19 8.44 -6.02
CA GLU A 129 1.58 7.70 -4.90
C GLU A 129 0.52 6.71 -5.39
N VAL A 130 -0.36 7.14 -6.27
CA VAL A 130 -1.36 6.25 -6.88
C VAL A 130 -0.70 5.17 -7.73
N LEU A 131 0.27 5.54 -8.56
CA LEU A 131 0.99 4.60 -9.41
C LEU A 131 1.68 3.50 -8.58
N ILE A 132 2.33 3.88 -7.48
CA ILE A 132 3.01 2.94 -6.57
C ILE A 132 2.00 2.04 -5.86
N ALA A 133 0.91 2.57 -5.32
CA ALA A 133 -0.13 1.76 -4.67
C ALA A 133 -0.66 0.69 -5.64
N GLN A 134 -0.93 1.07 -6.89
CA GLN A 134 -1.40 0.15 -7.92
C GLN A 134 -0.36 -0.91 -8.33
N ILE A 135 0.93 -0.60 -8.29
CA ILE A 135 2.01 -1.55 -8.60
C ILE A 135 2.27 -2.48 -7.42
N GLU A 136 2.34 -1.92 -6.21
CA GLU A 136 2.67 -2.68 -5.01
C GLU A 136 1.55 -3.67 -4.63
N PHE A 137 0.30 -3.38 -4.95
CA PHE A 137 -0.84 -4.24 -4.65
C PHE A 137 -1.51 -4.78 -5.92
N CYS A 138 -0.84 -5.71 -6.59
CA CYS A 138 -1.41 -6.43 -7.74
C CYS A 138 -0.74 -7.79 -7.95
N ASP A 139 -1.41 -8.67 -8.71
CA ASP A 139 -0.93 -10.00 -9.09
C ASP A 139 -0.26 -10.00 -10.45
N VAL A 140 -0.71 -9.11 -11.34
CA VAL A 140 -0.23 -9.00 -12.73
C VAL A 140 -0.01 -7.54 -13.09
N ILE A 141 1.12 -7.25 -13.72
CA ILE A 141 1.39 -5.94 -14.33
C ILE A 141 1.42 -6.10 -15.84
N VAL A 142 0.45 -5.50 -16.52
CA VAL A 142 0.43 -5.42 -17.98
C VAL A 142 1.20 -4.19 -18.44
N ILE A 143 2.38 -4.41 -19.01
CA ILE A 143 3.20 -3.34 -19.61
C ILE A 143 2.66 -3.10 -21.02
N ASN A 144 1.78 -2.12 -21.16
CA ASN A 144 1.13 -1.79 -22.42
C ASN A 144 1.94 -0.78 -23.25
N LYS A 145 1.60 -0.64 -24.52
CA LYS A 145 2.25 0.25 -25.50
C LYS A 145 3.75 -0.03 -25.67
N THR A 146 4.17 -1.28 -25.59
CA THR A 146 5.56 -1.70 -25.75
C THR A 146 6.12 -1.45 -27.16
N ASP A 147 5.26 -1.12 -28.12
CA ASP A 147 5.62 -0.68 -29.47
C ASP A 147 6.15 0.76 -29.52
N LEU A 148 5.97 1.56 -28.47
CA LEU A 148 6.40 2.96 -28.39
C LEU A 148 7.80 3.12 -27.77
N VAL A 149 8.38 2.05 -27.23
CA VAL A 149 9.69 2.08 -26.56
C VAL A 149 10.68 1.11 -27.18
N ASP A 150 11.97 1.38 -27.05
CA ASP A 150 13.02 0.48 -27.49
C ASP A 150 13.27 -0.67 -26.49
N SER A 151 13.99 -1.70 -26.91
CA SER A 151 14.27 -2.87 -26.08
C SER A 151 15.05 -2.53 -24.79
N PRO A 152 16.05 -1.65 -24.78
CA PRO A 152 16.73 -1.24 -23.55
C PRO A 152 15.81 -0.56 -22.55
N ALA A 153 14.96 0.38 -23.00
CA ALA A 153 13.99 1.07 -22.15
C ALA A 153 12.98 0.09 -21.54
N LEU A 154 12.46 -0.84 -22.36
CA LEU A 154 11.54 -1.87 -21.89
C LEU A 154 12.20 -2.81 -20.87
N THR A 155 13.45 -3.20 -21.10
CA THR A 155 14.20 -4.03 -20.15
C THR A 155 14.39 -3.31 -18.81
N LYS A 156 14.75 -2.02 -18.85
CA LYS A 156 14.86 -1.19 -17.63
C LYS A 156 13.55 -1.11 -16.89
N LEU A 157 12.45 -0.85 -17.62
CA LEU A 157 11.11 -0.75 -17.03
C LEU A 157 10.69 -2.05 -16.31
N ARG A 158 10.85 -3.21 -16.98
CA ARG A 158 10.53 -4.51 -16.36
C ARG A 158 11.29 -4.73 -15.04
N ARG A 159 12.56 -4.36 -14.98
CA ARG A 159 13.37 -4.52 -13.79
C ARG A 159 12.93 -3.59 -12.65
N ILE A 160 12.55 -2.34 -12.98
CA ILE A 160 11.98 -1.40 -12.01
C ILE A 160 10.68 -1.99 -11.44
N LEU A 161 9.78 -2.43 -12.29
CA LEU A 161 8.50 -3.01 -11.87
C LEU A 161 8.70 -4.26 -11.01
N HIS A 162 9.62 -5.14 -11.40
CA HIS A 162 9.95 -6.33 -10.60
C HIS A 162 10.60 -5.98 -9.26
N ALA A 163 11.38 -4.90 -9.16
CA ALA A 163 11.94 -4.46 -7.88
C ALA A 163 10.87 -3.87 -6.95
N LEU A 164 9.87 -3.20 -7.51
CA LEU A 164 8.74 -2.64 -6.75
C LEU A 164 7.76 -3.73 -6.29
N ASN A 165 7.48 -4.69 -7.16
CA ASN A 165 6.63 -5.85 -6.84
C ASN A 165 7.22 -7.13 -7.46
N PRO A 166 8.07 -7.86 -6.72
CA PRO A 166 8.72 -9.08 -7.22
C PRO A 166 7.76 -10.26 -7.40
N ARG A 167 6.56 -10.22 -6.81
CA ARG A 167 5.53 -11.26 -6.93
C ARG A 167 4.72 -11.12 -8.21
N ALA A 168 4.49 -9.90 -8.68
CA ALA A 168 3.65 -9.65 -9.83
C ALA A 168 4.21 -10.27 -11.11
N GLU A 169 3.35 -10.93 -11.88
CA GLU A 169 3.71 -11.40 -13.22
C GLU A 169 3.71 -10.23 -14.20
N LEU A 170 4.80 -10.09 -14.97
CA LEU A 170 4.94 -9.03 -15.97
C LEU A 170 4.54 -9.54 -17.35
N ILE A 171 3.53 -8.92 -17.95
CA ILE A 171 3.03 -9.26 -19.29
C ILE A 171 3.17 -8.06 -20.22
N ASP A 172 3.90 -8.25 -21.31
CA ASP A 172 4.02 -7.25 -22.35
C ASP A 172 2.80 -7.22 -23.24
N ALA A 173 2.31 -6.03 -23.55
CA ALA A 173 1.18 -5.84 -24.43
C ALA A 173 1.42 -4.71 -25.46
N ARG A 174 0.76 -4.86 -26.57
CA ARG A 174 0.59 -3.82 -27.61
C ARG A 174 -0.89 -3.69 -27.88
N PHE A 175 -1.40 -2.48 -27.84
CA PHE A 175 -2.84 -2.24 -28.05
C PHE A 175 -3.74 -3.08 -27.14
N GLY A 176 -3.31 -3.35 -25.90
CA GLY A 176 -4.05 -4.16 -24.94
C GLY A 176 -4.19 -5.65 -25.30
N ALA A 177 -3.42 -6.16 -26.26
CA ALA A 177 -3.51 -7.54 -26.70
C ALA A 177 -2.85 -8.50 -25.70
N VAL A 178 -3.67 -9.04 -24.77
CA VAL A 178 -3.29 -10.07 -23.79
C VAL A 178 -4.30 -11.20 -23.86
N PRO A 179 -3.88 -12.47 -23.85
CA PRO A 179 -4.80 -13.61 -23.80
C PRO A 179 -5.67 -13.55 -22.53
N SER A 180 -6.98 -13.82 -22.67
CA SER A 180 -7.91 -13.76 -21.51
C SER A 180 -7.53 -14.76 -20.42
N SER A 181 -6.92 -15.89 -20.77
CA SER A 181 -6.43 -16.89 -19.81
C SER A 181 -5.34 -16.40 -18.86
N GLU A 182 -4.67 -15.29 -19.19
CA GLU A 182 -3.64 -14.69 -18.35
C GLU A 182 -4.22 -13.76 -17.28
N LEU A 183 -5.44 -13.28 -17.46
CA LEU A 183 -6.05 -12.25 -16.63
C LEU A 183 -7.37 -12.66 -15.98
N VAL A 184 -8.07 -13.67 -16.52
CA VAL A 184 -9.42 -14.04 -16.09
C VAL A 184 -9.44 -15.50 -15.63
N ASN A 185 -10.03 -15.73 -14.46
CA ASN A 185 -10.11 -17.06 -13.83
C ASN A 185 -8.72 -17.70 -13.63
N THR A 186 -7.76 -16.92 -13.19
CA THR A 186 -6.36 -17.35 -12.97
C THR A 186 -6.11 -17.89 -11.58
N ASN A 187 -6.96 -17.54 -10.61
CA ASN A 187 -6.84 -17.88 -9.19
C ASN A 187 -5.49 -17.45 -8.58
N ARG A 188 -5.01 -16.25 -8.99
CA ARG A 188 -3.73 -15.71 -8.50
C ARG A 188 -3.86 -14.90 -7.21
N PHE A 189 -5.04 -14.30 -7.01
CA PHE A 189 -5.24 -13.46 -5.85
C PHE A 189 -5.24 -14.27 -4.56
N ASP A 190 -4.43 -13.84 -3.63
CA ASP A 190 -4.40 -14.23 -2.23
C ASP A 190 -4.10 -12.97 -1.42
N PHE A 191 -4.97 -12.61 -0.49
CA PHE A 191 -4.90 -11.32 0.19
C PHE A 191 -3.57 -11.14 0.94
N ASP A 192 -3.15 -12.13 1.74
CA ASP A 192 -1.94 -12.04 2.54
C ASP A 192 -0.69 -11.99 1.66
N ALA A 193 -0.64 -12.83 0.61
CA ALA A 193 0.45 -12.85 -0.33
C ALA A 193 0.54 -11.54 -1.16
N THR A 194 -0.61 -10.94 -1.51
CA THR A 194 -0.64 -9.68 -2.28
C THR A 194 -0.28 -8.49 -1.39
N SER A 195 -0.75 -8.45 -0.14
CA SER A 195 -0.36 -7.43 0.83
C SER A 195 1.14 -7.48 1.18
N SER A 196 1.75 -8.66 1.11
CA SER A 196 3.19 -8.87 1.36
C SER A 196 4.05 -8.73 0.10
N ALA A 197 3.45 -8.46 -1.06
CA ALA A 197 4.15 -8.41 -2.36
C ALA A 197 5.16 -7.25 -2.53
N PRO A 198 4.99 -6.06 -1.91
CA PRO A 198 5.92 -4.96 -2.13
C PRO A 198 7.37 -5.32 -1.87
N GLY A 199 8.25 -4.98 -2.80
CA GLY A 199 9.68 -5.31 -2.70
C GLY A 199 10.35 -4.76 -1.44
N TRP A 200 9.94 -3.58 -0.96
CA TRP A 200 10.42 -3.00 0.29
C TRP A 200 10.01 -3.84 1.51
N LEU A 201 8.80 -4.40 1.53
CA LEU A 201 8.32 -5.22 2.63
C LEU A 201 9.01 -6.59 2.63
N ALA A 202 9.21 -7.18 1.45
CA ALA A 202 9.98 -8.40 1.31
C ALA A 202 11.42 -8.24 1.85
N MET A 203 12.01 -7.04 1.70
CA MET A 203 13.34 -6.73 2.25
C MET A 203 13.32 -6.57 3.77
N LEU A 204 12.28 -5.96 4.35
CA LEU A 204 12.14 -5.84 5.81
C LEU A 204 12.01 -7.22 6.47
N ASN A 205 11.24 -8.11 5.85
CA ASN A 205 10.97 -9.46 6.36
C ASN A 205 12.09 -10.48 6.05
N ALA A 206 13.08 -10.12 5.22
CA ALA A 206 14.19 -10.99 4.90
C ALA A 206 15.14 -11.14 6.10
N ASP A 207 15.70 -12.35 6.26
CA ASP A 207 16.77 -12.59 7.23
C ASP A 207 17.94 -11.62 6.97
N PRO A 208 18.41 -10.83 7.96
CA PRO A 208 19.51 -9.89 7.82
C PRO A 208 20.81 -10.52 7.29
N ASP A 209 21.01 -11.81 7.51
CA ASP A 209 22.17 -12.59 7.04
C ASP A 209 21.97 -13.19 5.64
N SER A 210 20.77 -13.05 5.05
CA SER A 210 20.50 -13.51 3.69
C SER A 210 21.11 -12.56 2.64
N ALA A 211 21.46 -13.11 1.48
CA ALA A 211 21.89 -12.28 0.36
C ALA A 211 20.77 -11.27 -0.02
N PRO A 212 21.12 -10.02 -0.39
CA PRO A 212 20.11 -9.03 -0.76
C PRO A 212 19.19 -9.60 -1.85
N ALA A 213 17.89 -9.35 -1.70
CA ALA A 213 16.84 -9.88 -2.60
C ALA A 213 17.07 -9.49 -4.07
N PHE A 214 17.90 -8.48 -4.31
CA PHE A 214 18.27 -8.00 -5.64
C PHE A 214 19.76 -8.23 -5.85
N ALA A 215 20.11 -9.26 -6.63
CA ALA A 215 21.48 -9.45 -7.08
C ALA A 215 21.90 -8.25 -7.95
N ALA A 216 23.10 -7.72 -7.71
CA ALA A 216 23.66 -6.66 -8.55
C ALA A 216 23.71 -7.14 -10.00
N ASP A 217 22.92 -6.50 -10.86
CA ASP A 217 22.80 -6.81 -12.27
C ASP A 217 23.31 -5.63 -13.11
N ASP A 218 23.45 -5.82 -14.42
CA ASP A 218 23.97 -4.81 -15.37
C ASP A 218 23.22 -3.45 -15.33
N LEU A 219 22.01 -3.38 -14.78
CA LEU A 219 21.26 -2.14 -14.55
C LEU A 219 21.46 -1.56 -13.13
N ALA A 220 22.29 -2.19 -12.30
CA ALA A 220 22.58 -1.74 -10.94
C ALA A 220 21.33 -1.44 -10.09
N ILE A 221 20.23 -2.20 -10.27
CA ILE A 221 19.09 -2.15 -9.35
C ILE A 221 19.49 -2.93 -8.11
N GLY A 222 19.37 -2.29 -6.95
CA GLY A 222 19.72 -2.87 -5.67
C GLY A 222 18.86 -2.29 -4.55
N GLY A 223 19.07 -2.82 -3.36
CA GLY A 223 18.38 -2.32 -2.18
C GLY A 223 19.06 -2.78 -0.91
N PHE A 224 18.78 -2.09 0.18
CA PHE A 224 19.24 -2.43 1.51
C PHE A 224 18.21 -1.98 2.55
N VAL A 225 18.31 -2.54 3.76
CA VAL A 225 17.57 -2.06 4.92
C VAL A 225 18.51 -1.31 5.84
N TYR A 226 18.16 -0.08 6.17
CA TYR A 226 18.81 0.69 7.23
C TYR A 226 18.18 0.34 8.57
N ARG A 227 18.97 -0.08 9.54
CA ARG A 227 18.52 -0.40 10.90
C ARG A 227 19.41 0.27 11.93
N ALA A 228 18.77 0.91 12.93
CA ALA A 228 19.48 1.47 14.09
C ALA A 228 18.58 1.44 15.33
N ARG A 229 19.18 1.35 16.52
CA ARG A 229 18.48 1.36 17.82
C ARG A 229 18.75 2.64 18.62
N ARG A 230 18.82 3.77 17.91
CA ARG A 230 18.97 5.12 18.47
C ARG A 230 18.03 6.07 17.75
N PRO A 231 17.39 7.03 18.44
CA PRO A 231 16.48 7.95 17.79
C PRO A 231 17.20 8.90 16.85
N PHE A 232 16.49 9.34 15.81
CA PHE A 232 16.91 10.43 14.98
C PHE A 232 16.74 11.77 15.70
N HIS A 233 17.65 12.71 15.47
CA HIS A 233 17.50 14.12 15.80
C HIS A 233 16.48 14.73 14.83
N PRO A 234 15.38 15.34 15.30
CA PRO A 234 14.29 15.77 14.42
C PRO A 234 14.74 16.75 13.33
N GLU A 235 15.54 17.77 13.68
CA GLU A 235 16.00 18.77 12.70
C GLU A 235 16.91 18.14 11.64
N ARG A 236 17.82 17.21 12.01
CA ARG A 236 18.72 16.57 11.06
C ARG A 236 17.97 15.65 10.10
N LEU A 237 16.99 14.89 10.60
CA LEU A 237 16.14 14.09 9.72
C LEU A 237 15.29 14.98 8.81
N TRP A 238 14.72 16.08 9.37
CA TRP A 238 13.95 17.03 8.58
C TRP A 238 14.75 17.61 7.41
N GLU A 239 16.00 17.98 7.65
CA GLU A 239 16.89 18.46 6.59
C GLU A 239 17.15 17.39 5.53
N LEU A 240 17.35 16.12 5.94
CA LEU A 240 17.59 15.01 5.02
C LEU A 240 16.38 14.71 4.14
N VAL A 241 15.16 14.67 4.70
CA VAL A 241 13.95 14.34 3.95
C VAL A 241 13.52 15.43 2.97
N HIS A 242 14.06 16.65 3.10
CA HIS A 242 13.83 17.76 2.17
C HIS A 242 14.93 17.93 1.11
N GLN A 243 15.89 17.01 1.05
CA GLN A 243 16.88 16.96 -0.02
C GLN A 243 16.41 16.09 -1.18
N GLU A 244 17.08 16.17 -2.33
CA GLU A 244 16.91 15.20 -3.40
C GLU A 244 17.51 13.84 -3.01
N TRP A 245 16.84 12.76 -3.40
CA TRP A 245 17.25 11.39 -3.12
C TRP A 245 17.72 10.67 -4.38
N PRO A 246 18.93 11.00 -4.89
CA PRO A 246 19.41 10.47 -6.15
C PRO A 246 19.59 8.94 -6.09
N GLY A 247 19.14 8.27 -7.13
CA GLY A 247 19.22 6.82 -7.26
C GLY A 247 18.14 6.05 -6.50
N VAL A 248 17.39 6.68 -5.58
CA VAL A 248 16.33 6.01 -4.83
C VAL A 248 15.06 5.95 -5.68
N LEU A 249 14.54 4.73 -5.86
CA LEU A 249 13.23 4.49 -6.46
C LEU A 249 12.15 4.48 -5.36
N ARG A 250 12.41 3.78 -4.30
CA ARG A 250 11.46 3.55 -3.20
C ARG A 250 12.20 3.53 -1.87
N CYS A 251 11.70 4.27 -0.89
CA CYS A 251 12.06 4.08 0.50
C CYS A 251 10.76 4.01 1.34
N LYS A 252 10.65 3.00 2.18
CA LYS A 252 9.51 2.88 3.10
C LYS A 252 9.94 2.16 4.37
N GLY A 253 9.28 2.51 5.47
CA GLY A 253 9.48 1.88 6.76
C GLY A 253 9.19 2.82 7.91
N PHE A 254 9.81 2.51 9.06
CA PHE A 254 9.52 3.16 10.32
C PHE A 254 10.74 3.90 10.85
N PHE A 255 10.48 4.98 11.58
CA PHE A 255 11.53 5.73 12.24
C PHE A 255 11.10 6.20 13.63
N TRP A 256 12.08 6.43 14.48
CA TRP A 256 11.95 6.91 15.84
C TRP A 256 12.61 8.27 15.99
N LEU A 257 11.85 9.30 16.42
CA LEU A 257 12.34 10.65 16.74
C LEU A 257 12.64 10.79 18.23
N ALA A 258 13.69 11.53 18.56
CA ALA A 258 14.06 11.82 19.94
C ALA A 258 12.99 12.60 20.72
N THR A 259 12.18 13.38 20.03
CA THR A 259 11.09 14.21 20.59
C THR A 259 9.76 13.46 20.69
N ARG A 260 9.64 12.29 20.07
CA ARG A 260 8.39 11.51 19.97
C ARG A 260 8.65 10.05 20.30
N SER A 261 9.07 9.80 21.55
CA SER A 261 9.44 8.47 22.00
C SER A 261 8.26 7.51 22.15
N ASP A 262 7.02 8.02 22.12
CA ASP A 262 5.83 7.21 22.30
C ASP A 262 5.25 6.72 20.96
N ILE A 263 5.47 7.50 19.89
CA ILE A 263 4.87 7.23 18.58
C ILE A 263 5.98 6.95 17.57
N GLY A 264 5.84 5.85 16.85
CA GLY A 264 6.65 5.55 15.67
C GLY A 264 6.26 6.46 14.49
N GLY A 265 7.25 6.92 13.74
CA GLY A 265 7.02 7.60 12.47
C GLY A 265 7.02 6.63 11.32
N SER A 266 6.19 6.85 10.31
CA SER A 266 6.23 6.21 9.01
C SER A 266 6.90 7.13 8.00
N LEU A 267 7.71 6.56 7.09
CA LEU A 267 8.30 7.27 5.97
C LEU A 267 7.99 6.52 4.69
N SER A 268 7.53 7.25 3.68
CA SER A 268 7.20 6.72 2.36
C SER A 268 7.72 7.67 1.29
N GLN A 269 8.76 7.27 0.57
CA GLN A 269 9.30 8.00 -0.58
C GLN A 269 9.09 7.16 -1.84
N ALA A 270 8.60 7.79 -2.90
CA ALA A 270 8.52 7.21 -4.23
C ALA A 270 8.72 8.32 -5.27
N GLY A 271 9.58 8.10 -6.25
CA GLY A 271 9.92 9.13 -7.23
C GLY A 271 10.36 10.43 -6.57
N GLY A 272 9.70 11.53 -6.93
CA GLY A 272 9.95 12.86 -6.35
C GLY A 272 9.18 13.17 -5.07
N THR A 273 8.29 12.29 -4.62
CA THR A 273 7.40 12.53 -3.48
C THR A 273 7.91 11.82 -2.24
N LEU A 274 7.86 12.53 -1.09
CA LEU A 274 8.14 11.95 0.22
C LEU A 274 7.02 12.35 1.18
N ARG A 275 6.44 11.33 1.84
CA ARG A 275 5.43 11.47 2.89
C ARG A 275 5.95 10.91 4.20
N HIS A 276 5.54 11.50 5.29
CA HIS A 276 5.80 11.02 6.65
C HIS A 276 4.58 11.28 7.53
N GLY A 277 4.40 10.46 8.55
CA GLY A 277 3.26 10.57 9.46
C GLY A 277 3.42 9.62 10.65
N PRO A 278 2.41 9.50 11.52
CA PRO A 278 2.40 8.52 12.59
C PRO A 278 2.30 7.09 12.01
N ALA A 279 2.88 6.13 12.72
CA ALA A 279 2.81 4.70 12.39
C ALA A 279 2.18 3.86 13.52
N GLY A 280 1.83 4.48 14.63
CA GLY A 280 1.32 3.80 15.81
C GLY A 280 2.21 4.00 17.02
N MET A 281 1.76 3.52 18.17
CA MET A 281 2.51 3.60 19.42
C MET A 281 3.49 2.43 19.52
N TRP A 282 4.70 2.72 20.02
CA TRP A 282 5.66 1.67 20.37
C TRP A 282 5.16 0.86 21.55
N TRP A 283 5.35 -0.44 21.55
CA TRP A 283 5.04 -1.29 22.71
C TRP A 283 5.78 -0.86 23.97
N ALA A 284 7.00 -0.37 23.82
CA ALA A 284 7.78 0.18 24.91
C ALA A 284 7.24 1.51 25.49
N ALA A 285 6.25 2.13 24.85
CA ALA A 285 5.55 3.31 25.34
C ALA A 285 4.22 2.99 26.04
N GLN A 286 3.72 1.76 25.89
CA GLN A 286 2.44 1.33 26.43
C GLN A 286 2.63 0.65 27.81
N ASP A 287 1.60 0.74 28.66
CA ASP A 287 1.60 -0.04 29.89
C ASP A 287 1.52 -1.54 29.55
N ARG A 288 2.36 -2.34 30.21
CA ARG A 288 2.38 -3.79 29.99
C ARG A 288 1.06 -4.49 30.26
N SER A 289 0.17 -3.90 31.06
CA SER A 289 -1.17 -4.42 31.30
C SER A 289 -2.09 -4.30 30.07
N GLU A 290 -1.73 -3.45 29.11
CA GLU A 290 -2.44 -3.24 27.85
C GLU A 290 -1.90 -4.12 26.71
N TRP A 291 -0.77 -4.81 26.95
CA TRP A 291 -0.19 -5.69 25.95
C TRP A 291 -1.10 -6.90 25.69
N PRO A 292 -1.14 -7.40 24.44
CA PRO A 292 -1.94 -8.55 24.10
C PRO A 292 -1.54 -9.76 24.96
N THR A 293 -2.53 -10.43 25.50
CA THR A 293 -2.34 -11.66 26.28
C THR A 293 -3.16 -12.78 25.67
N GLY A 294 -2.50 -13.92 25.42
CA GLY A 294 -3.16 -15.10 24.85
C GLY A 294 -3.11 -15.18 23.32
N ASP A 295 -2.45 -14.24 22.65
CA ASP A 295 -2.05 -14.31 21.25
C ASP A 295 -0.55 -14.60 21.18
N ALA A 296 -0.21 -15.88 21.05
CA ALA A 296 1.18 -16.34 21.07
C ALA A 296 2.00 -15.87 19.85
N GLU A 297 1.34 -15.57 18.75
CA GLU A 297 2.00 -15.07 17.54
C GLU A 297 2.42 -13.62 17.72
N LEU A 298 1.50 -12.76 18.14
CA LEU A 298 1.79 -11.37 18.42
C LEU A 298 2.76 -11.18 19.61
N GLU A 299 2.63 -11.99 20.67
CA GLU A 299 3.60 -11.99 21.78
C GLU A 299 5.02 -12.35 21.28
N ALA A 300 5.14 -13.30 20.34
CA ALA A 300 6.42 -13.69 19.75
C ALA A 300 7.00 -12.59 18.85
N GLU A 301 6.17 -11.89 18.09
CA GLU A 301 6.59 -10.74 17.26
C GLU A 301 7.12 -9.60 18.12
N ILE A 302 6.41 -9.22 19.17
CA ILE A 302 6.86 -8.20 20.13
C ILE A 302 8.21 -8.59 20.74
N ALA A 303 8.35 -9.86 21.15
CA ALA A 303 9.60 -10.35 21.74
C ALA A 303 10.76 -10.37 20.74
N ALA A 304 10.49 -10.67 19.47
CA ALA A 304 11.50 -10.67 18.40
C ALA A 304 12.02 -9.25 18.10
N ASP A 305 11.15 -8.26 18.19
CA ASP A 305 11.49 -6.86 17.96
C ASP A 305 12.17 -6.17 19.15
N TRP A 306 12.12 -6.79 20.32
CA TRP A 306 12.63 -6.19 21.56
C TRP A 306 14.16 -6.14 21.59
N TYR A 307 14.71 -5.00 22.01
CA TYR A 307 16.14 -4.78 22.16
C TYR A 307 16.51 -4.57 23.64
N GLY A 308 17.48 -5.33 24.12
CA GLY A 308 17.93 -5.30 25.52
C GLY A 308 17.19 -6.28 26.42
N ASP A 309 17.20 -6.01 27.72
CA ASP A 309 16.50 -6.82 28.69
C ASP A 309 14.99 -6.64 28.54
N ALA A 310 14.21 -7.71 28.75
CA ALA A 310 12.77 -7.69 28.57
C ALA A 310 12.04 -6.63 29.43
N ASP A 311 12.65 -6.21 30.56
CA ASP A 311 12.09 -5.20 31.45
C ASP A 311 12.61 -3.77 31.19
N ASP A 312 13.56 -3.60 30.23
CA ASP A 312 14.09 -2.30 29.86
C ASP A 312 13.23 -1.65 28.77
N MET A 313 12.40 -0.68 29.18
CA MET A 313 11.51 0.09 28.29
C MET A 313 12.22 1.29 27.64
N THR A 314 13.53 1.47 27.85
CA THR A 314 14.27 2.65 27.34
C THR A 314 14.35 2.63 25.83
N ILE A 315 14.65 1.47 25.25
CA ILE A 315 14.64 1.23 23.80
C ILE A 315 13.47 0.33 23.45
N GLY A 316 13.42 -0.90 23.97
CA GLY A 316 12.38 -1.87 23.67
C GLY A 316 12.26 -2.16 22.17
N ASP A 317 11.10 -2.04 21.59
CA ASP A 317 10.82 -2.22 20.16
C ASP A 317 11.16 -1.00 19.29
N ARG A 318 11.52 0.15 19.90
CA ARG A 318 11.87 1.38 19.16
C ARG A 318 13.06 1.17 18.25
N ARG A 319 12.93 1.59 17.01
CA ARG A 319 13.97 1.39 15.99
C ARG A 319 13.86 2.36 14.82
N GLN A 320 14.93 2.47 14.09
CA GLN A 320 14.96 2.88 12.70
C GLN A 320 14.93 1.62 11.86
N GLU A 321 14.00 1.54 10.90
CA GLU A 321 13.90 0.42 9.98
C GLU A 321 13.34 0.90 8.65
N LEU A 322 14.24 1.20 7.71
CA LEU A 322 13.93 1.81 6.42
C LEU A 322 14.48 0.94 5.29
N ALA A 323 13.59 0.36 4.49
CA ALA A 323 13.97 -0.35 3.28
C ALA A 323 14.13 0.64 2.12
N MET A 324 15.24 0.54 1.40
CA MET A 324 15.55 1.37 0.23
C MET A 324 15.76 0.50 -0.99
N ILE A 325 15.12 0.87 -2.11
CA ILE A 325 15.29 0.26 -3.42
C ILE A 325 15.72 1.36 -4.40
N GLY A 326 16.67 1.10 -5.26
CA GLY A 326 17.15 2.13 -6.18
C GLY A 326 17.92 1.60 -7.39
N ILE A 327 18.25 2.52 -8.28
CA ILE A 327 19.10 2.29 -9.47
C ILE A 327 20.44 2.99 -9.24
N GLY A 328 21.54 2.24 -9.28
CA GLY A 328 22.86 2.79 -8.97
C GLY A 328 22.92 3.34 -7.53
N LEU A 329 22.21 2.72 -6.62
CA LEU A 329 22.05 3.16 -5.24
C LEU A 329 23.41 3.15 -4.52
N ASP A 330 23.84 4.32 -4.02
CA ASP A 330 25.04 4.44 -3.19
C ASP A 330 24.71 4.11 -1.73
N GLU A 331 24.66 2.83 -1.41
CA GLU A 331 24.37 2.35 -0.05
C GLU A 331 25.28 2.96 1.02
N PRO A 332 26.63 3.03 0.85
CA PRO A 332 27.49 3.69 1.82
C PRO A 332 27.12 5.14 2.08
N HIS A 333 26.77 5.90 1.04
CA HIS A 333 26.32 7.29 1.16
C HIS A 333 25.05 7.37 2.00
N TRP A 334 24.04 6.57 1.67
CA TRP A 334 22.75 6.64 2.35
C TRP A 334 22.83 6.17 3.80
N ARG A 335 23.61 5.11 4.10
CA ARG A 335 23.85 4.71 5.48
C ARG A 335 24.52 5.84 6.28
N ALA A 336 25.55 6.48 5.73
CA ALA A 336 26.21 7.59 6.39
C ALA A 336 25.26 8.80 6.57
N ALA A 337 24.40 9.09 5.60
CA ALA A 337 23.41 10.16 5.72
C ALA A 337 22.44 9.92 6.87
N PHE A 338 21.88 8.71 6.99
CA PHE A 338 21.03 8.35 8.14
C PHE A 338 21.80 8.32 9.46
N ASP A 339 23.03 7.81 9.48
CA ASP A 339 23.87 7.78 10.69
C ASP A 339 24.12 9.20 11.23
N THR A 340 24.28 10.21 10.35
CA THR A 340 24.42 11.60 10.78
C THR A 340 23.14 12.18 11.40
N CYS A 341 21.98 11.59 11.10
CA CYS A 341 20.72 11.98 11.73
C CYS A 341 20.54 11.39 13.13
N LEU A 342 21.23 10.30 13.49
CA LEU A 342 21.11 9.70 14.82
C LEU A 342 21.65 10.65 15.89
N LEU A 343 21.08 10.61 17.10
CA LEU A 343 21.64 11.31 18.24
C LEU A 343 23.09 10.87 18.49
N THR A 344 23.97 11.80 18.81
CA THR A 344 25.31 11.50 19.31
C THR A 344 25.26 10.91 20.72
N ASP A 345 26.37 10.34 21.21
CA ASP A 345 26.43 9.80 22.57
C ASP A 345 26.17 10.87 23.63
N GLU A 346 26.62 12.10 23.37
CA GLU A 346 26.40 13.25 24.28
C GLU A 346 24.91 13.65 24.30
N GLU A 347 24.25 13.74 23.15
CA GLU A 347 22.83 14.05 23.03
C GLU A 347 21.98 12.94 23.65
N TRP A 348 22.33 11.69 23.39
CA TRP A 348 21.61 10.53 23.94
C TRP A 348 21.67 10.48 25.46
N SER A 349 22.83 10.77 26.03
CA SER A 349 23.00 10.78 27.51
C SER A 349 22.16 11.87 28.22
N ARG A 350 21.63 12.84 27.47
CA ARG A 350 20.84 13.97 27.98
C ARG A 350 19.45 14.02 27.37
N VAL A 351 18.99 12.96 26.71
CA VAL A 351 17.72 12.97 25.96
C VAL A 351 16.51 13.34 26.83
N SER A 352 16.53 12.95 28.11
CA SER A 352 15.46 13.29 29.06
C SER A 352 15.42 14.78 29.41
N ASP A 353 16.52 15.49 29.32
CA ASP A 353 16.69 16.87 29.74
C ASP A 353 16.86 17.83 28.54
N ALA A 354 17.07 17.26 27.34
CA ALA A 354 17.31 18.02 26.14
C ALA A 354 15.99 18.50 25.50
N SER A 355 15.95 19.78 25.15
CA SER A 355 14.88 20.32 24.31
C SER A 355 15.40 20.41 22.89
N PHE A 356 15.07 19.41 22.07
CA PHE A 356 15.32 19.46 20.63
C PHE A 356 14.23 20.27 19.94
N GLY A 357 14.58 21.05 18.90
CA GLY A 357 13.60 21.57 17.96
C GLY A 357 12.96 20.42 17.18
N ASP A 358 11.64 20.45 17.01
CA ASP A 358 10.90 19.46 16.21
C ASP A 358 10.14 20.18 15.10
N PRO A 359 10.68 20.16 13.86
CA PRO A 359 10.04 20.79 12.71
C PRO A 359 8.94 19.95 12.08
N PHE A 360 8.78 18.68 12.49
CA PHE A 360 7.72 17.83 11.95
C PHE A 360 6.34 18.32 12.39
N PRO A 361 5.31 18.27 11.54
CA PRO A 361 3.94 18.55 11.93
C PRO A 361 3.51 17.73 13.16
N SER A 362 2.54 18.22 13.92
CA SER A 362 1.94 17.41 14.99
C SER A 362 1.31 16.15 14.36
N TRP A 363 1.53 15.01 15.00
CA TRP A 363 0.86 13.77 14.65
C TRP A 363 -0.34 13.63 15.57
N GLU A 364 -1.51 13.92 15.04
CA GLU A 364 -2.76 13.58 15.70
C GLU A 364 -3.02 12.10 15.41
N MET A 365 -3.14 11.31 16.47
CA MET A 365 -3.70 9.96 16.36
C MET A 365 -5.20 10.18 16.36
N ASP A 366 -5.91 9.72 15.34
CA ASP A 366 -7.37 9.71 15.37
C ASP A 366 -7.77 8.87 16.59
N GLU A 367 -8.30 9.54 17.61
CA GLU A 367 -9.00 8.84 18.70
C GLU A 367 -10.24 8.25 18.02
N ASP A 368 -10.32 6.92 17.95
CA ASP A 368 -11.51 6.23 17.45
C ASP A 368 -12.74 6.84 18.15
N GLU A 369 -13.61 7.51 17.39
CA GLU A 369 -14.88 8.04 17.84
C GLU A 369 -15.84 6.89 18.18
N ASP A 370 -15.48 6.07 19.18
CA ASP A 370 -16.37 5.10 19.84
C ASP A 370 -17.19 5.78 20.96
N ASP A 371 -17.74 6.94 20.72
CA ASP A 371 -18.83 7.50 21.52
C ASP A 371 -20.17 7.23 20.81
N HIS A 372 -20.61 5.98 20.89
CA HIS A 372 -22.03 5.67 20.73
C HIS A 372 -22.81 6.29 21.90
N ASP A 373 -23.25 7.52 21.72
CA ASP A 373 -24.29 8.13 22.53
C ASP A 373 -25.51 7.19 22.56
N HIS A 374 -25.61 6.40 23.62
CA HIS A 374 -26.84 5.74 24.03
C HIS A 374 -27.79 6.82 24.54
N ASP A 375 -28.54 7.45 23.63
CA ASP A 375 -29.73 8.19 23.99
C ASP A 375 -30.75 7.23 24.62
N ASP A 376 -30.76 7.22 25.94
CA ASP A 376 -31.83 6.66 26.77
C ASP A 376 -33.14 7.39 26.46
N HIS A 377 -33.92 6.86 25.55
CA HIS A 377 -35.33 7.23 25.40
C HIS A 377 -36.12 6.64 26.57
N ASP A 378 -36.21 7.43 27.62
CA ASP A 378 -37.16 7.25 28.71
C ASP A 378 -38.59 7.35 28.18
N HIS A 379 -39.28 6.21 28.03
CA HIS A 379 -40.71 6.14 27.78
C HIS A 379 -41.43 6.36 29.08
N GLY A 380 -41.76 7.62 29.36
CA GLY A 380 -42.75 7.98 30.39
C GLY A 380 -44.17 7.69 29.88
N ASP A 381 -44.77 6.60 30.36
CA ASP A 381 -46.21 6.42 30.39
C ASP A 381 -46.83 7.54 31.23
N ASP A 382 -47.77 8.25 30.68
CA ASP A 382 -48.92 8.70 31.50
C ASP A 382 -50.16 8.92 30.61
N CYS A 383 -51.11 8.02 30.87
CA CYS A 383 -52.54 8.20 30.51
C CYS A 383 -53.10 9.37 31.31
N ASP A 384 -53.91 10.20 30.75
CA ASP A 384 -55.20 10.46 31.34
C ASP A 384 -56.26 11.03 30.40
N CYS A 385 -57.46 10.60 30.68
CA CYS A 385 -58.72 10.83 30.02
C CYS A 385 -59.27 12.26 30.21
N GLY A 386 -60.03 12.75 29.30
CA GLY A 386 -60.86 13.93 29.53
C GLY A 386 -61.85 14.23 28.40
N ALA A 387 -63.07 13.76 28.57
CA ALA A 387 -64.21 14.00 27.71
C ALA A 387 -64.78 15.42 27.83
N HIS A 388 -65.64 15.75 26.89
CA HIS A 388 -66.69 16.79 26.70
C HIS A 388 -66.34 17.75 25.57
N GLY A 389 -67.12 17.81 24.51
CA GLY A 389 -68.57 17.98 24.41
C GLY A 389 -68.90 19.39 23.86
N HIS A 390 -69.20 19.48 22.65
CA HIS A 390 -70.23 20.22 21.92
C HIS A 390 -69.87 20.30 20.41
#